data_110dacd20484e24d9b5d7e125208e640
#
_entry.id   110dacd20484e24d9b5d7e125208e640
#
_cell.length_a   1.000
_cell.length_b   1.000
_cell.length_c   1.000
_cell.angle_alpha   90.00
_cell.angle_beta   90.00
_cell.angle_gamma   90.00
#
_symmetry.space_group_name_H-M   'P 1'
#
loop_
_entity.id
_entity.type
_entity.pdbx_description
1 polymer ?
#
loop_
_entity_poly.entity_id
_entity_poly.type
_entity_poly.pdbx_seq_one_letter_code
_entity_poly.pdbx_strand_id
1 'polypeptide(L)'
;MADPKHQYTAAVVTVSDSCSRGEREDRSGPAVSQLLEQFKFSVVVREVVPDDQIQIQSLLIRLAREARLVVTTGGTGVAPRDVTPEATAAVCDRLLDGVAERMRSEGLKKTPFAALSRGVCGARGQALILNLPGSPAGAVESLQAVTGLLPHALDLLIGKTEHT
;
A
#
# COMPACT_ATOMS: atom_id res chain seq x y z
N MET A 1 -3.34 20.15 -2.18
CA MET A 1 -4.31 20.37 -1.08
C MET A 1 -5.39 19.30 -1.18
N ALA A 2 -5.67 18.60 -0.09
CA ALA A 2 -6.72 17.58 -0.10
C ALA A 2 -8.09 18.26 -0.28
N ASP A 3 -8.99 17.62 -1.04
CA ASP A 3 -10.38 18.03 -1.13
C ASP A 3 -10.96 18.04 0.31
N PRO A 4 -11.68 19.10 0.72
CA PRO A 4 -12.27 19.18 2.08
C PRO A 4 -13.17 18.00 2.44
N LYS A 5 -13.60 17.21 1.45
CA LYS A 5 -14.35 15.96 1.66
C LYS A 5 -13.47 14.78 2.04
N HIS A 6 -12.16 14.89 1.88
CA HIS A 6 -11.19 13.82 2.12
C HIS A 6 -10.32 14.18 3.32
N GLN A 7 -10.15 13.21 4.20
CA GLN A 7 -9.38 13.41 5.44
C GLN A 7 -7.87 13.35 5.20
N TYR A 8 -7.39 12.47 4.30
CA TYR A 8 -5.98 12.23 4.03
C TYR A 8 -5.68 12.06 2.55
N THR A 9 -4.44 12.39 2.17
CA THR A 9 -3.92 12.15 0.82
C THR A 9 -3.36 10.74 0.71
N ALA A 10 -3.50 10.15 -0.48
CA ALA A 10 -2.95 8.83 -0.79
C ALA A 10 -2.24 8.82 -2.15
N ALA A 11 -1.23 7.98 -2.26
CA ALA A 11 -0.56 7.64 -3.50
C ALA A 11 -0.70 6.15 -3.74
N VAL A 12 -0.91 5.75 -4.98
CA VAL A 12 -1.05 4.34 -5.39
C VAL A 12 0.06 3.99 -6.36
N VAL A 13 0.80 2.93 -6.08
CA VAL A 13 1.91 2.43 -6.88
C VAL A 13 1.59 1.01 -7.35
N THR A 14 1.61 0.79 -8.65
CA THR A 14 1.55 -0.55 -9.21
C THR A 14 2.96 -1.03 -9.51
N VAL A 15 3.37 -2.12 -8.85
CA VAL A 15 4.68 -2.73 -9.04
C VAL A 15 4.51 -3.90 -10.01
N SER A 16 4.97 -3.74 -11.23
CA SER A 16 4.82 -4.74 -12.28
C SER A 16 5.76 -4.46 -13.46
N ASP A 17 6.62 -5.43 -13.78
CA ASP A 17 7.47 -5.35 -14.97
C ASP A 17 6.63 -5.22 -16.25
N SER A 18 5.59 -6.04 -16.40
CA SER A 18 4.78 -6.06 -17.62
C SER A 18 3.93 -4.78 -17.79
N CYS A 19 3.35 -4.27 -16.71
CA CYS A 19 2.65 -2.98 -16.75
C CYS A 19 3.62 -1.84 -17.05
N SER A 20 4.81 -1.87 -16.46
CA SER A 20 5.87 -0.88 -16.68
C SER A 20 6.31 -0.80 -18.15
N ARG A 21 6.34 -1.94 -18.85
CA ARG A 21 6.68 -2.02 -20.28
C ARG A 21 5.51 -1.77 -21.21
N GLY A 22 4.31 -1.55 -20.68
CA GLY A 22 3.11 -1.37 -21.50
C GLY A 22 2.57 -2.66 -22.12
N GLU A 23 3.03 -3.82 -21.68
CA GLU A 23 2.62 -5.15 -22.18
C GLU A 23 1.32 -5.63 -21.54
N ARG A 24 0.94 -5.05 -20.43
CA ARG A 24 -0.25 -5.42 -19.64
C ARG A 24 -0.92 -4.17 -19.10
N GLU A 25 -2.26 -4.17 -19.12
CA GLU A 25 -3.05 -3.13 -18.50
C GLU A 25 -3.01 -3.23 -16.97
N ASP A 26 -2.78 -2.09 -16.31
CA ASP A 26 -2.89 -2.01 -14.85
C ASP A 26 -4.35 -2.00 -14.43
N ARG A 27 -4.78 -3.04 -13.73
CA ARG A 27 -6.14 -3.16 -13.20
C ARG A 27 -6.20 -3.00 -11.69
N SER A 28 -5.15 -3.39 -10.97
CA SER A 28 -5.12 -3.29 -9.51
C SER A 28 -5.00 -1.85 -9.03
N GLY A 29 -4.17 -1.04 -9.68
CA GLY A 29 -4.00 0.38 -9.32
C GLY A 29 -5.31 1.16 -9.35
N PRO A 30 -6.07 1.15 -10.46
CA PRO A 30 -7.38 1.79 -10.51
C PRO A 30 -8.38 1.25 -9.49
N ALA A 31 -8.43 -0.06 -9.26
CA ALA A 31 -9.34 -0.68 -8.30
C ALA A 31 -9.04 -0.24 -6.86
N VAL A 32 -7.77 -0.20 -6.48
CA VAL A 32 -7.32 0.29 -5.17
C VAL A 32 -7.62 1.78 -5.02
N SER A 33 -7.37 2.57 -6.05
CA SER A 33 -7.65 4.01 -6.04
C SER A 33 -9.13 4.29 -5.81
N GLN A 34 -10.01 3.55 -6.48
CA GLN A 34 -11.45 3.68 -6.33
C GLN A 34 -11.89 3.35 -4.91
N LEU A 35 -11.34 2.29 -4.32
CA LEU A 35 -11.66 1.91 -2.94
C LEU A 35 -11.20 2.98 -1.94
N LEU A 36 -9.98 3.51 -2.11
CA LEU A 36 -9.48 4.58 -1.26
C LEU A 36 -10.37 5.82 -1.30
N GLU A 37 -10.84 6.22 -2.48
CA GLU A 37 -11.77 7.34 -2.63
C GLU A 37 -13.10 7.08 -1.89
N GLN A 38 -13.61 5.85 -1.91
CA GLN A 38 -14.81 5.46 -1.15
C GLN A 38 -14.60 5.62 0.36
N PHE A 39 -13.38 5.40 0.85
CA PHE A 39 -13.01 5.59 2.26
C PHE A 39 -12.46 6.99 2.56
N LYS A 40 -12.73 7.95 1.69
CA LYS A 40 -12.44 9.38 1.87
C LYS A 40 -10.94 9.71 1.91
N PHE A 41 -10.12 8.92 1.22
CA PHE A 41 -8.76 9.30 0.89
C PHE A 41 -8.76 10.03 -0.45
N SER A 42 -7.98 11.10 -0.56
CA SER A 42 -7.76 11.79 -1.83
C SER A 42 -6.55 11.16 -2.52
N VAL A 43 -6.77 10.42 -3.61
CA VAL A 43 -5.67 9.82 -4.39
C VAL A 43 -5.05 10.90 -5.27
N VAL A 44 -3.88 11.39 -4.87
CA VAL A 44 -3.20 12.50 -5.55
C VAL A 44 -2.15 12.06 -6.56
N VAL A 45 -1.67 10.80 -6.47
CA VAL A 45 -0.66 10.24 -7.36
C VAL A 45 -0.98 8.77 -7.66
N ARG A 46 -0.85 8.39 -8.93
CA ARG A 46 -0.82 6.98 -9.35
C ARG A 46 0.38 6.80 -10.27
N GLU A 47 1.22 5.83 -9.97
CA GLU A 47 2.39 5.50 -10.77
C GLU A 47 2.56 3.99 -10.91
N VAL A 48 3.25 3.60 -11.97
CA VAL A 48 3.66 2.22 -12.25
C VAL A 48 5.18 2.18 -12.18
N VAL A 49 5.73 1.15 -11.54
CA VAL A 49 7.17 0.95 -11.40
C VAL A 49 7.50 -0.52 -11.69
N PRO A 50 8.66 -0.82 -12.31
CA PRO A 50 9.06 -2.21 -12.51
C PRO A 50 9.43 -2.89 -11.17
N ASP A 51 9.55 -4.22 -11.19
CA ASP A 51 9.98 -5.04 -10.05
C ASP A 51 11.51 -4.88 -9.82
N ASP A 52 11.92 -3.66 -9.49
CA ASP A 52 13.30 -3.27 -9.23
C ASP A 52 13.38 -2.61 -7.85
N GLN A 53 14.15 -3.20 -6.95
CA GLN A 53 14.20 -2.79 -5.55
C GLN A 53 14.60 -1.33 -5.38
N ILE A 54 15.62 -0.87 -6.11
CA ILE A 54 16.13 0.50 -5.99
C ILE A 54 15.10 1.51 -6.51
N GLN A 55 14.46 1.22 -7.64
CA GLN A 55 13.42 2.09 -8.19
C GLN A 55 12.21 2.18 -7.28
N ILE A 56 11.79 1.04 -6.69
CA ILE A 56 10.70 1.04 -5.71
C ILE A 56 11.06 1.88 -4.50
N GLN A 57 12.25 1.69 -3.92
CA GLN A 57 12.71 2.47 -2.76
C GLN A 57 12.70 3.98 -3.06
N SER A 58 13.28 4.39 -4.18
CA SER A 58 13.34 5.80 -4.57
C SER A 58 11.95 6.40 -4.71
N LEU A 59 11.02 5.67 -5.32
CA LEU A 59 9.64 6.10 -5.49
C LEU A 59 8.92 6.22 -4.14
N LEU A 60 9.07 5.24 -3.25
CA LEU A 60 8.43 5.26 -1.93
C LEU A 60 8.94 6.43 -1.07
N ILE A 61 10.23 6.72 -1.11
CA ILE A 61 10.82 7.87 -0.40
C ILE A 61 10.20 9.17 -0.89
N ARG A 62 10.07 9.35 -2.21
CA ARG A 62 9.46 10.55 -2.79
C ARG A 62 8.00 10.65 -2.42
N LEU A 63 7.22 9.58 -2.62
CA LEU A 63 5.78 9.61 -2.39
C LEU A 63 5.41 9.79 -0.91
N ALA A 64 6.22 9.30 0.02
CA ALA A 64 6.00 9.50 1.46
C ALA A 64 6.10 10.98 1.87
N ARG A 65 6.66 11.84 1.03
CA ARG A 65 6.67 13.29 1.22
C ARG A 65 5.45 13.98 0.59
N GLU A 66 4.85 13.33 -0.42
CA GLU A 66 3.74 13.90 -1.20
C GLU A 66 2.37 13.48 -0.68
N ALA A 67 2.30 12.32 -0.01
CA ALA A 67 1.04 11.76 0.50
C ALA A 67 1.22 11.14 1.88
N ARG A 68 0.14 11.08 2.65
CA ARG A 68 0.14 10.51 4.00
C ARG A 68 0.03 8.98 3.99
N LEU A 69 -0.57 8.43 2.95
CA LEU A 69 -0.69 6.98 2.73
C LEU A 69 -0.12 6.64 1.36
N VAL A 70 0.85 5.72 1.32
CA VAL A 70 1.39 5.17 0.08
C VAL A 70 1.02 3.70 0.01
N VAL A 71 0.25 3.31 -0.99
CA VAL A 71 -0.23 1.94 -1.16
C VAL A 71 0.42 1.35 -2.40
N THR A 72 1.05 0.20 -2.27
CA THR A 72 1.60 -0.54 -3.42
C THR A 72 0.74 -1.76 -3.72
N THR A 73 0.66 -2.15 -4.98
CA THR A 73 0.09 -3.43 -5.40
C THR A 73 1.12 -4.19 -6.24
N GLY A 74 1.28 -5.48 -5.96
CA GLY A 74 2.20 -6.34 -6.70
C GLY A 74 3.56 -6.52 -6.04
N GLY A 75 4.29 -7.51 -6.50
CA GLY A 75 5.64 -7.82 -6.05
C GLY A 75 5.75 -8.34 -4.62
N THR A 76 4.67 -8.91 -4.05
CA THR A 76 4.63 -9.34 -2.66
C THR A 76 4.69 -10.84 -2.44
N GLY A 77 4.81 -11.63 -3.50
CA GLY A 77 4.85 -13.09 -3.41
C GLY A 77 6.26 -13.64 -3.18
N VAL A 78 6.47 -14.87 -3.63
CA VAL A 78 7.72 -15.60 -3.43
C VAL A 78 8.54 -15.80 -4.72
N ALA A 79 8.11 -15.18 -5.82
CA ALA A 79 8.86 -15.23 -7.06
C ALA A 79 10.19 -14.44 -6.93
N PRO A 80 11.24 -14.83 -7.71
CA PRO A 80 12.55 -14.19 -7.58
C PRO A 80 12.53 -12.66 -7.80
N ARG A 81 11.60 -12.16 -8.60
CA ARG A 81 11.47 -10.72 -8.85
C ARG A 81 10.52 -10.01 -7.90
N ASP A 82 9.90 -10.71 -6.96
CA ASP A 82 9.03 -10.10 -5.93
C ASP A 82 9.92 -9.49 -4.83
N VAL A 83 10.14 -8.18 -4.89
CA VAL A 83 11.03 -7.44 -3.99
C VAL A 83 10.37 -6.25 -3.29
N THR A 84 9.05 -6.10 -3.45
CA THR A 84 8.32 -4.99 -2.83
C THR A 84 8.44 -4.96 -1.30
N PRO A 85 8.34 -6.09 -0.57
CA PRO A 85 8.48 -6.07 0.89
C PRO A 85 9.87 -5.62 1.34
N GLU A 86 10.92 -6.08 0.66
CA GLU A 86 12.31 -5.71 0.97
C GLU A 86 12.54 -4.22 0.71
N ALA A 87 12.05 -3.71 -0.41
CA ALA A 87 12.14 -2.29 -0.74
C ALA A 87 11.41 -1.42 0.30
N THR A 88 10.22 -1.86 0.72
CA THR A 88 9.41 -1.13 1.70
C THR A 88 10.05 -1.14 3.08
N ALA A 89 10.50 -2.30 3.56
CA ALA A 89 11.15 -2.42 4.85
C ALA A 89 12.42 -1.56 4.94
N ALA A 90 13.17 -1.46 3.83
CA ALA A 90 14.40 -0.68 3.79
C ALA A 90 14.19 0.83 3.96
N VAL A 91 13.02 1.35 3.61
CA VAL A 91 12.73 2.79 3.68
C VAL A 91 11.84 3.19 4.86
N CYS A 92 11.30 2.23 5.60
CA CYS A 92 10.47 2.49 6.77
C CYS A 92 11.28 2.67 8.04
N ASP A 93 10.87 3.62 8.87
CA ASP A 93 11.45 3.87 10.20
C ASP A 93 11.08 2.76 11.18
N ARG A 94 9.88 2.21 11.02
CA ARG A 94 9.35 1.10 11.81
C ARG A 94 8.29 0.34 11.04
N LEU A 95 8.10 -0.94 11.37
CA LEU A 95 7.08 -1.78 10.77
C LEU A 95 5.88 -1.93 11.72
N LEU A 96 4.69 -2.00 11.13
CA LEU A 96 3.44 -2.24 11.81
C LEU A 96 2.98 -3.67 11.46
N ASP A 97 3.59 -4.67 12.08
CA ASP A 97 3.38 -6.08 11.74
C ASP A 97 1.92 -6.52 11.88
N GLY A 98 1.22 -5.97 12.87
CA GLY A 98 -0.19 -6.31 13.10
C GLY A 98 -1.11 -5.93 11.93
N VAL A 99 -0.81 -4.88 11.19
CA VAL A 99 -1.58 -4.49 9.99
C VAL A 99 -1.41 -5.55 8.90
N ALA A 100 -0.18 -5.98 8.64
CA ALA A 100 0.11 -7.04 7.66
C ALA A 100 -0.50 -8.39 8.08
N GLU A 101 -0.44 -8.73 9.36
CA GLU A 101 -1.08 -9.93 9.91
C GLU A 101 -2.59 -9.92 9.70
N ARG A 102 -3.23 -8.78 9.93
CA ARG A 102 -4.67 -8.60 9.71
C ARG A 102 -5.05 -8.86 8.25
N MET A 103 -4.29 -8.31 7.30
CA MET A 103 -4.52 -8.55 5.87
C MET A 103 -4.42 -10.03 5.53
N ARG A 104 -3.37 -10.71 5.98
CA ARG A 104 -3.19 -12.16 5.73
C ARG A 104 -4.27 -12.99 6.39
N SER A 105 -4.64 -12.68 7.62
CA SER A 105 -5.71 -13.38 8.35
C SER A 105 -7.05 -13.32 7.61
N GLU A 106 -7.42 -12.14 7.12
CA GLU A 106 -8.65 -11.99 6.33
C GLU A 106 -8.54 -12.71 4.98
N GLY A 107 -7.38 -12.65 4.32
CA GLY A 107 -7.13 -13.34 3.06
C GLY A 107 -7.23 -14.86 3.19
N LEU A 108 -6.76 -15.43 4.31
CA LEU A 108 -6.82 -16.87 4.58
C LEU A 108 -8.23 -17.43 4.67
N LYS A 109 -9.23 -16.58 4.95
CA LYS A 109 -10.64 -16.99 4.93
C LYS A 109 -11.12 -17.33 3.52
N LYS A 110 -10.45 -16.83 2.47
CA LYS A 110 -10.82 -17.01 1.06
C LYS A 110 -9.90 -17.97 0.33
N THR A 111 -8.61 -17.97 0.63
CA THR A 111 -7.63 -18.82 -0.03
C THR A 111 -6.43 -19.11 0.87
N PRO A 112 -5.93 -20.38 0.89
CA PRO A 112 -4.71 -20.69 1.64
C PRO A 112 -3.47 -19.99 1.06
N PHE A 113 -3.50 -19.56 -0.20
CA PHE A 113 -2.37 -18.88 -0.84
C PHE A 113 -2.10 -17.48 -0.26
N ALA A 114 -3.05 -16.91 0.48
CA ALA A 114 -2.83 -15.66 1.21
C ALA A 114 -1.63 -15.76 2.19
N ALA A 115 -1.32 -16.97 2.67
CA ALA A 115 -0.15 -17.22 3.52
C ALA A 115 1.18 -16.94 2.82
N LEU A 116 1.22 -16.93 1.48
CA LEU A 116 2.42 -16.66 0.69
C LEU A 116 2.66 -15.16 0.46
N SER A 117 1.72 -14.31 0.83
CA SER A 117 1.91 -12.87 0.78
C SER A 117 2.92 -12.44 1.84
N ARG A 118 3.97 -11.74 1.40
CA ARG A 118 5.01 -11.19 2.27
C ARG A 118 4.88 -9.69 2.44
N GLY A 119 3.73 -9.12 2.03
CA GLY A 119 3.46 -7.70 2.14
C GLY A 119 3.62 -7.18 3.56
N VAL A 120 4.15 -5.96 3.68
CA VAL A 120 4.38 -5.29 4.96
C VAL A 120 3.59 -3.99 5.04
N CYS A 121 3.44 -3.48 6.25
CA CYS A 121 3.01 -2.11 6.52
C CYS A 121 4.06 -1.46 7.38
N GLY A 122 4.45 -0.24 7.03
CA GLY A 122 5.44 0.50 7.81
C GLY A 122 5.18 1.99 7.83
N ALA A 123 5.86 2.68 8.72
CA ALA A 123 5.83 4.13 8.82
C ALA A 123 7.15 4.72 8.32
N ARG A 124 7.06 5.79 7.53
CA ARG A 124 8.18 6.64 7.18
C ARG A 124 7.81 8.10 7.46
N GLY A 125 8.44 8.70 8.48
CA GLY A 125 8.03 10.02 8.94
C GLY A 125 6.56 10.02 9.36
N GLN A 126 5.75 10.87 8.76
CA GLN A 126 4.32 10.96 9.02
C GLN A 126 3.45 10.15 8.04
N ALA A 127 4.07 9.39 7.14
CA ALA A 127 3.37 8.59 6.16
C ALA A 127 3.33 7.11 6.54
N LEU A 128 2.26 6.41 6.15
CA LEU A 128 2.18 4.97 6.14
C LEU A 128 2.46 4.44 4.74
N ILE A 129 3.17 3.33 4.66
CA ILE A 129 3.38 2.58 3.41
C ILE A 129 2.80 1.18 3.60
N LEU A 130 1.91 0.78 2.69
CA LEU A 130 1.16 -0.47 2.78
C LEU A 130 1.31 -1.26 1.49
N ASN A 131 1.75 -2.51 1.58
CA ASN A 131 1.85 -3.41 0.43
C ASN A 131 0.60 -4.27 0.28
N LEU A 132 0.04 -4.29 -0.93
CA LEU A 132 -1.10 -5.13 -1.29
C LEU A 132 -0.70 -6.17 -2.35
N PRO A 133 -1.41 -7.30 -2.44
CA PRO A 133 -1.19 -8.28 -3.52
C PRO A 133 -1.39 -7.67 -4.91
N GLY A 134 -0.85 -8.35 -5.93
CA GLY A 134 -0.91 -7.87 -7.31
C GLY A 134 -2.25 -8.08 -8.01
N SER A 135 -3.06 -9.07 -7.58
CA SER A 135 -4.37 -9.29 -8.20
C SER A 135 -5.35 -8.19 -7.77
N PRO A 136 -6.22 -7.70 -8.68
CA PRO A 136 -7.19 -6.68 -8.31
C PRO A 136 -8.10 -7.07 -7.14
N ALA A 137 -8.63 -8.29 -7.17
CA ALA A 137 -9.49 -8.79 -6.09
C ALA A 137 -8.73 -8.91 -4.76
N GLY A 138 -7.54 -9.51 -4.78
CA GLY A 138 -6.71 -9.66 -3.58
C GLY A 138 -6.28 -8.31 -3.00
N ALA A 139 -5.93 -7.35 -3.85
CA ALA A 139 -5.56 -6.00 -3.42
C ALA A 139 -6.72 -5.29 -2.73
N VAL A 140 -7.91 -5.33 -3.33
CA VAL A 140 -9.12 -4.72 -2.76
C VAL A 140 -9.50 -5.37 -1.44
N GLU A 141 -9.51 -6.69 -1.37
CA GLU A 141 -9.85 -7.44 -0.16
C GLU A 141 -8.88 -7.17 0.99
N SER A 142 -7.58 -7.14 0.69
CA SER A 142 -6.55 -6.84 1.69
C SER A 142 -6.67 -5.42 2.21
N LEU A 143 -6.92 -4.45 1.33
CA LEU A 143 -7.13 -3.07 1.75
C LEU A 143 -8.39 -2.91 2.60
N GLN A 144 -9.51 -3.53 2.22
CA GLN A 144 -10.75 -3.50 2.99
C GLN A 144 -10.56 -4.01 4.42
N ALA A 145 -9.71 -5.01 4.60
CA ALA A 145 -9.43 -5.59 5.92
C ALA A 145 -8.84 -4.58 6.92
N VAL A 146 -8.17 -3.53 6.41
CA VAL A 146 -7.41 -2.59 7.25
C VAL A 146 -7.82 -1.13 7.10
N THR A 147 -8.73 -0.79 6.18
CA THR A 147 -9.15 0.61 5.96
C THR A 147 -9.63 1.29 7.24
N GLY A 148 -10.30 0.57 8.13
CA GLY A 148 -10.77 1.11 9.41
C GLY A 148 -9.65 1.48 10.39
N LEU A 149 -8.46 0.93 10.20
CA LEU A 149 -7.29 1.19 11.06
C LEU A 149 -6.48 2.40 10.59
N LEU A 150 -6.51 2.68 9.28
CA LEU A 150 -5.58 3.62 8.65
C LEU A 150 -5.73 5.06 9.16
N PRO A 151 -6.95 5.64 9.28
CA PRO A 151 -7.07 7.01 9.79
C PRO A 151 -6.50 7.17 11.20
N HIS A 152 -6.78 6.23 12.08
CA HIS A 152 -6.26 6.27 13.45
C HIS A 152 -4.73 6.16 13.47
N ALA A 153 -4.16 5.25 12.70
CA ALA A 153 -2.71 5.12 12.58
C ALA A 153 -2.06 6.41 12.06
N LEU A 154 -2.67 7.05 11.06
CA LEU A 154 -2.19 8.31 10.50
C LEU A 154 -2.26 9.45 11.53
N ASP A 155 -3.30 9.49 12.34
CA ASP A 155 -3.41 10.47 13.44
C ASP A 155 -2.31 10.26 14.49
N LEU A 156 -2.04 9.01 14.86
CA LEU A 156 -0.96 8.69 15.82
C LEU A 156 0.40 9.16 15.30
N LEU A 157 0.67 9.04 13.99
CA LEU A 157 1.95 9.45 13.40
C LEU A 157 2.22 10.96 13.52
N ILE A 158 1.19 11.78 13.65
CA ILE A 158 1.34 13.21 13.88
C ILE A 158 1.13 13.61 15.35
N GLY A 159 1.11 12.63 16.25
CA GLY A 159 1.02 12.87 17.69
C GLY A 159 -0.38 13.13 18.22
N LYS A 160 -1.43 12.88 17.44
CA LYS A 160 -2.82 12.92 17.92
C LYS A 160 -3.11 11.63 18.69
N THR A 161 -3.05 11.71 20.01
CA THR A 161 -3.20 10.53 20.90
C THR A 161 -4.50 10.52 21.66
N GLU A 162 -5.42 11.46 21.40
CA GLU A 162 -6.71 11.48 22.06
C GLU A 162 -7.58 10.31 21.58
N HIS A 163 -7.88 9.46 22.51
CA HIS A 163 -8.79 8.34 22.32
C HIS A 163 -10.20 8.84 22.65
N THR A 164 -11.01 9.03 21.63
CA THR A 164 -12.45 9.25 21.79
C THR A 164 -13.19 7.94 21.77
#